data_df6692d73c5e846827ac1799238662d2
#
_entry.id   df6692d73c5e846827ac1799238662d2
#
_cell.length_a   1.000
_cell.length_b   1.000
_cell.length_c   1.000
_cell.angle_alpha   90.00
_cell.angle_beta   90.00
_cell.angle_gamma   90.00
#
_symmetry.space_group_name_H-M   'P 1'
#
loop_
_entity.id
_entity.type
_entity.pdbx_description
1 polymer ?
#
loop_
_entity_poly.entity_id
_entity_poly.type
_entity_poly.pdbx_seq_one_letter_code
_entity_poly.pdbx_strand_id
1 'polypeptide(L)'
;MPIVLENANLNIKLNNLEQRVSGGSLNNKLYRYLEQKSQLETQIVELSNREAHLILTGHDPRKVHKKLAGKADELYSKLEKLETDFIIENNRNILGTTFFMVLCSQYPYPIMTSQIKRILKETSPAFHRLPFVQGYLRAAESNMQYLQLNHYSEETLGDY
;
A
#
# COMPACT_ATOMS: atom_id res chain seq x y z
N MET A 1 -11.92 2.35 -14.25
CA MET A 1 -12.64 3.24 -13.30
C MET A 1 -13.29 2.38 -12.24
N PRO A 2 -12.82 2.43 -10.99
CA PRO A 2 -13.45 1.67 -9.90
C PRO A 2 -14.79 2.30 -9.49
N ILE A 3 -15.75 1.45 -9.11
CA ILE A 3 -17.07 1.86 -8.64
C ILE A 3 -17.52 0.96 -7.47
N VAL A 4 -18.06 1.57 -6.43
CA VAL A 4 -18.70 0.85 -5.32
C VAL A 4 -20.21 0.93 -5.52
N LEU A 5 -20.86 -0.23 -5.58
CA LEU A 5 -22.30 -0.30 -5.61
C LEU A 5 -22.81 -0.06 -4.18
N GLU A 6 -23.51 1.05 -3.98
CA GLU A 6 -24.11 1.45 -2.72
C GLU A 6 -25.53 1.98 -2.95
N ASN A 7 -26.36 1.98 -1.92
CA ASN A 7 -27.75 2.47 -2.03
C ASN A 7 -27.76 4.01 -2.08
N ALA A 8 -27.36 4.57 -3.22
CA ALA A 8 -27.32 6.01 -3.46
C ALA A 8 -27.46 6.32 -4.96
N ASN A 9 -27.87 7.54 -5.28
CA ASN A 9 -27.81 8.02 -6.66
C ASN A 9 -26.36 8.32 -7.05
N LEU A 10 -25.84 7.58 -8.01
CA LEU A 10 -24.46 7.72 -8.48
C LEU A 10 -24.41 8.57 -9.74
N ASN A 11 -23.54 9.56 -9.76
CA ASN A 11 -23.20 10.34 -10.95
C ASN A 11 -21.88 9.82 -11.51
N ILE A 12 -21.91 9.40 -12.77
CA ILE A 12 -20.74 8.87 -13.47
C ILE A 12 -20.30 9.89 -14.51
N LYS A 13 -19.11 10.44 -14.37
CA LYS A 13 -18.42 11.19 -15.41
C LYS A 13 -17.44 10.29 -16.11
N LEU A 14 -17.56 10.18 -17.43
CA LEU A 14 -16.68 9.37 -18.26
C LEU A 14 -16.37 10.15 -19.54
N ASN A 15 -15.21 10.75 -19.59
CA ASN A 15 -14.68 11.41 -20.79
C ASN A 15 -13.14 11.20 -20.86
N ASN A 16 -12.52 11.76 -21.91
CA ASN A 16 -11.09 11.61 -22.12
C ASN A 16 -10.20 12.31 -21.06
N LEU A 17 -10.76 13.19 -20.26
CA LEU A 17 -10.03 13.98 -19.26
C LEU A 17 -10.31 13.52 -17.83
N GLU A 18 -11.53 13.00 -17.57
CA GLU A 18 -11.96 12.65 -16.22
C GLU A 18 -12.80 11.37 -16.23
N GLN A 19 -12.43 10.46 -15.35
CA GLN A 19 -13.20 9.26 -15.03
C GLN A 19 -13.49 9.26 -13.52
N ARG A 20 -14.71 9.61 -13.13
CA ARG A 20 -15.09 9.76 -11.73
C ARG A 20 -16.50 9.27 -11.47
N VAL A 21 -16.68 8.67 -10.29
CA VAL A 21 -18.00 8.38 -9.71
C VAL A 21 -18.20 9.22 -8.46
N SER A 22 -19.37 9.80 -8.30
CA SER A 22 -19.75 10.59 -7.13
C SER A 22 -21.21 10.35 -6.77
N GLY A 23 -21.66 10.86 -5.64
CA GLY A 23 -23.05 10.77 -5.19
C GLY A 23 -23.29 9.78 -4.06
N GLY A 24 -22.39 8.82 -3.83
CA GLY A 24 -22.45 7.91 -2.70
C GLY A 24 -21.33 8.16 -1.69
N SER A 25 -21.53 7.80 -0.42
CA SER A 25 -20.55 8.05 0.64
C SER A 25 -19.26 7.25 0.42
N LEU A 26 -19.36 6.00 -0.02
CA LEU A 26 -18.21 5.14 -0.27
C LEU A 26 -17.48 5.57 -1.54
N ASN A 27 -18.19 5.90 -2.62
CA ASN A 27 -17.54 6.41 -3.83
C ASN A 27 -16.85 7.74 -3.58
N ASN A 28 -17.43 8.66 -2.82
CA ASN A 28 -16.79 9.91 -2.46
C ASN A 28 -15.52 9.71 -1.63
N LYS A 29 -15.49 8.76 -0.69
CA LYS A 29 -14.29 8.37 0.05
C LYS A 29 -13.23 7.76 -0.85
N LEU A 30 -13.63 6.83 -1.72
CA LEU A 30 -12.76 6.17 -2.67
C LEU A 30 -12.05 7.18 -3.57
N TYR A 31 -12.80 8.09 -4.22
CA TYR A 31 -12.22 9.04 -5.15
C TYR A 31 -11.36 10.10 -4.47
N ARG A 32 -11.67 10.51 -3.25
CA ARG A 32 -10.78 11.38 -2.46
C ARG A 32 -9.45 10.68 -2.16
N TYR A 33 -9.50 9.42 -1.76
CA TYR A 33 -8.30 8.62 -1.52
C TYR A 33 -7.47 8.45 -2.80
N LEU A 34 -8.09 8.08 -3.92
CA LEU A 34 -7.41 7.90 -5.20
C LEU A 34 -6.73 9.19 -5.69
N GLU A 35 -7.38 10.34 -5.49
CA GLU A 35 -6.81 11.64 -5.83
C GLU A 35 -5.57 11.96 -4.98
N GLN A 36 -5.65 11.78 -3.66
CA GLN A 36 -4.51 11.99 -2.76
C GLN A 36 -3.36 11.03 -3.07
N LYS A 37 -3.67 9.75 -3.33
CA LYS A 37 -2.69 8.75 -3.72
C LYS A 37 -1.99 9.14 -5.02
N SER A 38 -2.74 9.49 -6.05
CA SER A 38 -2.21 9.92 -7.36
C SER A 38 -1.30 11.14 -7.24
N GLN A 39 -1.64 12.12 -6.39
CA GLN A 39 -0.78 13.28 -6.13
C GLN A 39 0.56 12.89 -5.51
N LEU A 40 0.58 11.96 -4.56
CA LEU A 40 1.82 11.47 -3.95
C LEU A 40 2.65 10.65 -4.94
N GLU A 41 2.02 9.76 -5.69
CA GLU A 41 2.67 8.95 -6.73
C GLU A 41 3.29 9.84 -7.83
N THR A 42 2.60 10.90 -8.24
CA THR A 42 3.12 11.89 -9.19
C THR A 42 4.38 12.57 -8.64
N GLN A 43 4.37 13.01 -7.37
CA GLN A 43 5.54 13.62 -6.74
C GLN A 43 6.73 12.65 -6.64
N ILE A 44 6.48 11.35 -6.39
CA ILE A 44 7.52 10.32 -6.36
C ILE A 44 8.13 10.16 -7.76
N VAL A 45 7.31 10.07 -8.80
CA VAL A 45 7.78 9.98 -10.19
C VAL A 45 8.56 11.22 -10.61
N GLU A 46 8.10 12.41 -10.27
CA GLU A 46 8.81 13.67 -10.54
C GLU A 46 10.17 13.72 -9.84
N LEU A 47 10.25 13.23 -8.59
CA LEU A 47 11.51 13.15 -7.85
C LEU A 47 12.50 12.19 -8.53
N SER A 48 12.02 11.03 -8.96
CA SER A 48 12.82 10.03 -9.69
C SER A 48 13.31 10.58 -11.04
N ASN A 49 12.45 11.27 -11.78
CA ASN A 49 12.81 11.92 -13.04
C ASN A 49 13.88 13.01 -12.82
N ARG A 50 13.77 13.78 -11.74
CA ARG A 50 14.76 14.78 -11.36
C ARG A 50 16.10 14.15 -11.02
N GLU A 51 16.11 13.04 -10.30
CA GLU A 51 17.32 12.27 -9.99
C GLU A 51 18.01 11.81 -11.28
N ALA A 52 17.26 11.15 -12.17
CA ALA A 52 17.75 10.69 -13.45
C ALA A 52 18.31 11.84 -14.31
N HIS A 53 17.63 12.97 -14.39
CA HIS A 53 18.08 14.15 -15.14
C HIS A 53 19.41 14.70 -14.60
N LEU A 54 19.55 14.84 -13.28
CA LEU A 54 20.79 15.34 -12.67
C LEU A 54 21.98 14.39 -12.95
N ILE A 55 21.77 13.09 -12.89
CA ILE A 55 22.80 12.08 -13.21
C ILE A 55 23.19 12.17 -14.68
N LEU A 56 22.23 12.25 -15.60
CA LEU A 56 22.47 12.36 -17.04
C LEU A 56 23.19 13.65 -17.42
N THR A 57 23.05 14.72 -16.65
CA THR A 57 23.73 16.00 -16.85
C THR A 57 25.11 16.07 -16.17
N GLY A 58 25.64 14.94 -15.72
CA GLY A 58 27.01 14.82 -15.24
C GLY A 58 27.22 15.05 -13.73
N HIS A 59 26.15 15.10 -12.94
CA HIS A 59 26.25 15.15 -11.48
C HIS A 59 26.62 13.78 -10.91
N ASP A 60 27.40 13.77 -9.83
CA ASP A 60 27.77 12.55 -9.13
C ASP A 60 26.53 11.82 -8.58
N PRO A 61 26.24 10.58 -9.02
CA PRO A 61 25.05 9.82 -8.60
C PRO A 61 24.89 9.70 -7.09
N ARG A 62 26.01 9.47 -6.37
CA ARG A 62 25.99 9.31 -4.90
C ARG A 62 25.56 10.58 -4.19
N LYS A 63 26.03 11.74 -4.68
CA LYS A 63 25.66 13.04 -4.11
C LYS A 63 24.22 13.39 -4.41
N VAL A 64 23.76 13.10 -5.64
CA VAL A 64 22.36 13.32 -6.05
C VAL A 64 21.45 12.45 -5.22
N HIS A 65 21.71 11.15 -5.13
CA HIS A 65 20.92 10.22 -4.32
C HIS A 65 20.83 10.67 -2.85
N LYS A 66 21.97 10.96 -2.21
CA LYS A 66 22.00 11.44 -0.82
C LYS A 66 21.18 12.71 -0.61
N LYS A 67 21.19 13.63 -1.60
CA LYS A 67 20.42 14.90 -1.54
C LYS A 67 18.91 14.67 -1.63
N LEU A 68 18.46 13.69 -2.41
CA LEU A 68 17.05 13.44 -2.68
C LEU A 68 16.42 12.36 -1.77
N ALA A 69 17.24 11.51 -1.15
CA ALA A 69 16.79 10.38 -0.32
C ALA A 69 15.79 10.80 0.78
N GLY A 70 16.10 11.84 1.54
CA GLY A 70 15.20 12.30 2.61
C GLY A 70 13.82 12.75 2.10
N LYS A 71 13.75 13.32 0.88
CA LYS A 71 12.47 13.66 0.26
C LYS A 71 11.73 12.44 -0.26
N ALA A 72 12.45 11.46 -0.79
CA ALA A 72 11.87 10.18 -1.19
C ALA A 72 11.26 9.46 0.02
N ASP A 73 12.02 9.32 1.11
CA ASP A 73 11.56 8.70 2.36
C ASP A 73 10.30 9.39 2.92
N GLU A 74 10.26 10.73 2.89
CA GLU A 74 9.08 11.50 3.31
C GLU A 74 7.84 11.17 2.45
N LEU A 75 8.00 11.11 1.12
CA LEU A 75 6.90 10.82 0.20
C LEU A 75 6.39 9.37 0.34
N TYR A 76 7.30 8.40 0.44
CA TYR A 76 6.92 7.00 0.69
C TYR A 76 6.24 6.82 2.04
N SER A 77 6.72 7.48 3.09
CA SER A 77 6.08 7.44 4.41
C SER A 77 4.68 8.06 4.40
N LYS A 78 4.47 9.14 3.63
CA LYS A 78 3.13 9.73 3.45
C LYS A 78 2.20 8.81 2.69
N LEU A 79 2.69 8.13 1.66
CA LEU A 79 1.91 7.18 0.87
C LEU A 79 1.51 5.97 1.74
N GLU A 80 2.46 5.36 2.45
CA GLU A 80 2.20 4.26 3.38
C GLU A 80 1.18 4.66 4.45
N LYS A 81 1.33 5.86 5.02
CA LYS A 81 0.38 6.37 6.00
C LYS A 81 -1.01 6.55 5.42
N LEU A 82 -1.13 7.14 4.23
CA LEU A 82 -2.41 7.34 3.54
C LEU A 82 -3.13 6.00 3.30
N GLU A 83 -2.42 5.00 2.78
CA GLU A 83 -2.95 3.66 2.53
C GLU A 83 -3.40 2.97 3.82
N THR A 84 -2.56 3.03 4.85
CA THR A 84 -2.82 2.44 6.16
C THR A 84 -4.06 3.05 6.81
N ASP A 85 -4.12 4.37 6.89
CA ASP A 85 -5.23 5.10 7.52
C ASP A 85 -6.53 4.85 6.75
N PHE A 86 -6.50 4.82 5.41
CA PHE A 86 -7.68 4.53 4.59
C PHE A 86 -8.25 3.13 4.86
N ILE A 87 -7.40 2.10 4.99
CA ILE A 87 -7.83 0.74 5.33
C ILE A 87 -8.45 0.70 6.73
N ILE A 88 -7.79 1.32 7.72
CA ILE A 88 -8.25 1.36 9.11
C ILE A 88 -9.60 2.06 9.22
N GLU A 89 -9.76 3.24 8.61
CA GLU A 89 -10.99 4.02 8.64
C GLU A 89 -12.17 3.30 7.96
N ASN A 90 -11.87 2.43 7.00
CA ASN A 90 -12.87 1.70 6.22
C ASN A 90 -12.98 0.20 6.58
N ASN A 91 -12.41 -0.26 7.70
CA ASN A 91 -12.36 -1.67 8.08
C ASN A 91 -13.74 -2.34 8.28
N ARG A 92 -14.82 -1.54 8.34
CA ARG A 92 -16.20 -2.03 8.50
C ARG A 92 -17.02 -2.01 7.20
N ASN A 93 -16.39 -1.67 6.07
CA ASN A 93 -17.04 -1.66 4.77
C ASN A 93 -16.14 -2.29 3.71
N ILE A 94 -16.66 -2.41 2.49
CA ILE A 94 -15.97 -3.09 1.39
C ILE A 94 -14.62 -2.44 1.00
N LEU A 95 -14.48 -1.12 1.17
CA LEU A 95 -13.24 -0.41 0.83
C LEU A 95 -12.06 -0.90 1.67
N GLY A 96 -12.24 -1.03 2.99
CA GLY A 96 -11.16 -1.50 3.87
C GLY A 96 -10.67 -2.88 3.49
N THR A 97 -11.60 -3.82 3.25
CA THR A 97 -11.23 -5.19 2.83
C THR A 97 -10.54 -5.19 1.46
N THR A 98 -11.09 -4.48 0.48
CA THR A 98 -10.55 -4.43 -0.88
C THR A 98 -9.14 -3.85 -0.88
N PHE A 99 -8.92 -2.72 -0.20
CA PHE A 99 -7.59 -2.09 -0.18
C PHE A 99 -6.59 -2.86 0.68
N PHE A 100 -7.01 -3.58 1.70
CA PHE A 100 -6.16 -4.52 2.41
C PHE A 100 -5.73 -5.69 1.49
N MET A 101 -6.63 -6.23 0.66
CA MET A 101 -6.29 -7.23 -0.34
C MET A 101 -5.29 -6.70 -1.36
N VAL A 102 -5.49 -5.46 -1.86
CA VAL A 102 -4.56 -4.80 -2.79
C VAL A 102 -3.19 -4.62 -2.15
N LEU A 103 -3.12 -4.15 -0.90
CA LEU A 103 -1.87 -4.03 -0.16
C LEU A 103 -1.15 -5.38 -0.03
N CYS A 104 -1.85 -6.42 0.38
CA CYS A 104 -1.29 -7.76 0.53
C CYS A 104 -0.77 -8.34 -0.81
N SER A 105 -1.41 -8.01 -1.93
CA SER A 105 -1.00 -8.47 -3.27
C SER A 105 0.26 -7.82 -3.82
N GLN A 106 0.77 -6.77 -3.19
CA GLN A 106 2.04 -6.14 -3.58
C GLN A 106 3.26 -7.02 -3.21
N TYR A 107 3.08 -7.97 -2.32
CA TYR A 107 4.14 -8.89 -1.89
C TYR A 107 4.05 -10.21 -2.66
N PRO A 108 5.19 -10.81 -3.05
CA PRO A 108 5.22 -12.07 -3.80
C PRO A 108 4.68 -13.26 -3.01
N TYR A 109 4.67 -13.17 -1.69
CA TYR A 109 4.09 -14.14 -0.76
C TYR A 109 3.61 -13.44 0.52
N PRO A 110 2.67 -14.02 1.27
CA PRO A 110 2.17 -13.43 2.51
C PRO A 110 3.27 -13.22 3.55
N ILE A 111 3.42 -11.97 4.02
CA ILE A 111 4.38 -11.56 5.05
C ILE A 111 3.74 -10.60 6.05
N MET A 112 4.28 -10.51 7.26
CA MET A 112 3.82 -9.63 8.33
C MET A 112 4.70 -8.38 8.42
N THR A 113 4.45 -7.39 7.55
CA THR A 113 5.13 -6.08 7.60
C THR A 113 4.67 -5.26 8.82
N SER A 114 5.43 -4.21 9.16
CA SER A 114 5.03 -3.23 10.18
C SER A 114 3.70 -2.56 9.87
N GLN A 115 3.47 -2.25 8.59
CA GLN A 115 2.23 -1.68 8.09
C GLN A 115 1.03 -2.62 8.30
N ILE A 116 1.16 -3.90 7.91
CA ILE A 116 0.10 -4.91 8.09
C ILE A 116 -0.18 -5.13 9.58
N LYS A 117 0.86 -5.23 10.42
CA LYS A 117 0.71 -5.35 11.88
C LYS A 117 -0.06 -4.17 12.47
N ARG A 118 0.24 -2.94 12.03
CA ARG A 118 -0.47 -1.75 12.47
C ARG A 118 -1.94 -1.78 12.07
N ILE A 119 -2.25 -2.11 10.81
CA ILE A 119 -3.63 -2.25 10.33
C ILE A 119 -4.40 -3.24 11.19
N LEU A 120 -3.84 -4.43 11.43
CA LEU A 120 -4.50 -5.44 12.24
C LEU A 120 -4.69 -5.00 13.69
N LYS A 121 -3.75 -4.26 14.27
CA LYS A 121 -3.87 -3.75 15.63
C LYS A 121 -5.01 -2.73 15.77
N GLU A 122 -5.26 -1.92 14.74
CA GLU A 122 -6.19 -0.80 14.78
C GLU A 122 -7.56 -1.11 14.14
N THR A 123 -7.74 -2.31 13.58
CA THR A 123 -8.99 -2.73 12.94
C THR A 123 -9.88 -3.56 13.88
N SER A 124 -11.17 -3.64 13.54
CA SER A 124 -12.18 -4.32 14.36
C SER A 124 -12.04 -5.85 14.36
N PRO A 125 -12.50 -6.55 15.40
CA PRO A 125 -12.57 -8.01 15.41
C PRO A 125 -13.38 -8.60 14.25
N ALA A 126 -14.36 -7.85 13.72
CA ALA A 126 -15.13 -8.27 12.55
C ALA A 126 -14.25 -8.31 11.29
N PHE A 127 -13.35 -7.33 11.12
CA PHE A 127 -12.40 -7.30 10.03
C PHE A 127 -11.45 -8.52 10.07
N HIS A 128 -10.96 -8.88 11.26
CA HIS A 128 -10.09 -10.03 11.43
C HIS A 128 -10.77 -11.37 11.11
N ARG A 129 -12.08 -11.46 11.25
CA ARG A 129 -12.87 -12.67 10.92
C ARG A 129 -13.17 -12.83 9.43
N LEU A 130 -12.85 -11.84 8.60
CA LEU A 130 -13.04 -11.97 7.16
C LEU A 130 -12.17 -13.12 6.61
N PRO A 131 -12.73 -13.98 5.74
CA PRO A 131 -12.01 -15.17 5.26
C PRO A 131 -10.66 -14.87 4.62
N PHE A 132 -10.58 -13.79 3.82
CA PHE A 132 -9.33 -13.36 3.20
C PHE A 132 -8.29 -12.96 4.25
N VAL A 133 -8.67 -12.14 5.26
CA VAL A 133 -7.75 -11.69 6.31
C VAL A 133 -7.21 -12.88 7.09
N GLN A 134 -8.09 -13.79 7.50
CA GLN A 134 -7.67 -15.02 8.20
C GLN A 134 -6.77 -15.92 7.34
N GLY A 135 -7.09 -16.05 6.06
CA GLY A 135 -6.27 -16.83 5.11
C GLY A 135 -4.87 -16.23 4.97
N TYR A 136 -4.78 -14.92 4.80
CA TYR A 136 -3.51 -14.19 4.71
C TYR A 136 -2.67 -14.35 5.98
N LEU A 137 -3.28 -14.17 7.17
CA LEU A 137 -2.59 -14.29 8.45
C LEU A 137 -1.98 -15.67 8.65
N ARG A 138 -2.76 -16.74 8.41
CA ARG A 138 -2.26 -18.12 8.52
C ARG A 138 -1.10 -18.39 7.56
N ALA A 139 -1.20 -17.91 6.31
CA ALA A 139 -0.14 -18.10 5.34
C ALA A 139 1.13 -17.29 5.71
N ALA A 140 0.98 -16.07 6.19
CA ALA A 140 2.12 -15.26 6.63
C ALA A 140 2.82 -15.84 7.86
N GLU A 141 2.08 -16.41 8.80
CA GLU A 141 2.62 -17.11 9.97
C GLU A 141 3.39 -18.37 9.57
N SER A 142 2.80 -19.18 8.67
CA SER A 142 3.46 -20.37 8.13
C SER A 142 4.77 -20.02 7.40
N ASN A 143 4.77 -18.97 6.57
CA ASN A 143 5.97 -18.50 5.88
C ASN A 143 7.05 -18.02 6.85
N MET A 144 6.68 -17.34 7.92
CA MET A 144 7.63 -16.89 8.93
C MET A 144 8.27 -18.05 9.67
N GLN A 145 7.50 -19.07 10.04
CA GLN A 145 8.02 -20.29 10.66
C GLN A 145 8.99 -21.04 9.73
N TYR A 146 8.65 -21.14 8.45
CA TYR A 146 9.52 -21.78 7.45
C TYR A 146 10.86 -21.05 7.29
N LEU A 147 10.85 -19.70 7.26
CA LEU A 147 12.07 -18.91 7.17
C LEU A 147 12.94 -19.04 8.43
N GLN A 148 12.34 -19.10 9.62
CA GLN A 148 13.07 -19.30 10.88
C GLN A 148 13.74 -20.68 10.92
N LEU A 149 13.04 -21.73 10.50
CA LEU A 149 13.59 -23.09 10.47
C LEU A 149 14.77 -23.20 9.49
N ASN A 150 14.73 -22.54 8.34
CA ASN A 150 15.80 -22.57 7.36
C ASN A 150 17.03 -21.74 7.80
N HIS A 151 16.87 -20.63 8.50
CA HIS A 151 17.99 -19.90 9.10
C HIS A 151 18.74 -20.74 10.14
N TYR A 152 18.05 -21.51 10.97
CA TYR A 152 18.68 -22.41 11.92
C TYR A 152 19.45 -23.55 11.24
N SER A 153 19.02 -24.00 10.05
CA SER A 153 19.73 -25.07 9.32
C SER A 153 20.99 -24.57 8.61
N GLU A 154 21.08 -23.33 8.21
CA GLU A 154 22.26 -22.73 7.59
C GLU A 154 23.35 -22.40 8.63
N GLU A 155 22.99 -21.92 9.83
CA GLU A 155 23.93 -21.67 10.91
C GLU A 155 24.55 -22.96 11.47
N THR A 156 23.82 -24.07 11.45
CA THR A 156 24.31 -25.37 11.93
C THR A 156 25.18 -26.14 10.90
N LEU A 157 25.16 -25.74 9.63
CA LEU A 157 25.99 -26.34 8.58
C LEU A 157 27.32 -25.58 8.35
N GLY A 158 27.55 -24.44 9.01
CA GLY A 158 28.75 -23.61 8.90
C GLY A 158 29.89 -23.97 9.83
N ASP A 159 29.72 -24.94 10.73
CA ASP A 159 30.72 -25.34 11.76
C ASP A 159 31.36 -26.71 11.50
N TYR A 160 31.58 -27.07 10.22
CA TYR A 160 32.40 -28.26 9.85
C TYR A 160 33.45 -27.91 8.85
#